data_82b4b39615c9e3bce1fc4dc560793687
#
_entry.id   82b4b39615c9e3bce1fc4dc560793687
#
_cell.length_a   1.000
_cell.length_b   1.000
_cell.length_c   1.000
_cell.angle_alpha   90.00
_cell.angle_beta   90.00
_cell.angle_gamma   90.00
#
_symmetry.space_group_name_H-M   'P 1'
#
loop_
_entity.id
_entity.type
_entity.pdbx_description
1 polymer ?
#
loop_
_entity_poly.entity_id
_entity_poly.type
_entity_poly.pdbx_seq_one_letter_code
_entity_poly.pdbx_strand_id
1 'polypeptide(L)'
;MARHVLNLFLGLVLGAASAAAMAQAYPSKPLRVMVPFAVGSGADANTRFFGDLLSRLWGQAIVVENRPGGSGVAAVLAVKSAPADGYTLLTGTNSPITVNPVVMKDLPYDPIKEFRPVICFGLSPVAFVVNASSPYKTIADLDGTKKSGAPLPIGTYSAGYELVSAWLATATGMAITPVPYKGAAAVITDILGNQVPAGAIDYGGAVQLAKDGRLRVLATTAEARHPVLPDVPTMKESGYPEMVSYTWSSIFVRAETPDAIVNKLYEGFKAAMASPEGRAFQAGRPTVEVSMTPQEMQGFVVSEYERFRRIAQAAGIKPR
;
A
#
# COMPACT_ATOMS: atom_id res chain seq x y z
N MET A 1 -33.57 43.70 -21.47
CA MET A 1 -32.67 43.31 -20.36
C MET A 1 -33.29 42.25 -19.47
N ALA A 2 -34.50 42.34 -18.91
CA ALA A 2 -35.10 41.35 -18.01
C ALA A 2 -35.19 39.91 -18.55
N ARG A 3 -35.51 39.71 -19.82
CA ARG A 3 -35.57 38.37 -20.49
C ARG A 3 -34.21 37.65 -20.57
N HIS A 4 -33.11 38.37 -20.79
CA HIS A 4 -31.79 37.75 -20.87
C HIS A 4 -31.25 37.35 -19.49
N VAL A 5 -31.55 38.12 -18.43
CA VAL A 5 -31.19 37.80 -17.07
C VAL A 5 -31.98 36.55 -16.59
N LEU A 6 -33.27 36.45 -16.92
CA LEU A 6 -34.11 35.30 -16.59
C LEU A 6 -33.59 34.00 -17.27
N ASN A 7 -33.19 34.09 -18.55
CA ASN A 7 -32.64 32.92 -19.25
C ASN A 7 -31.27 32.50 -18.73
N LEU A 8 -30.42 33.43 -18.28
CA LEU A 8 -29.15 33.12 -17.63
C LEU A 8 -29.35 32.40 -16.29
N PHE A 9 -30.29 32.88 -15.48
CA PHE A 9 -30.66 32.24 -14.20
C PHE A 9 -31.23 30.84 -14.40
N LEU A 10 -32.10 30.66 -15.39
CA LEU A 10 -32.69 29.36 -15.71
C LEU A 10 -31.62 28.36 -16.19
N GLY A 11 -30.64 28.81 -16.98
CA GLY A 11 -29.50 27.98 -17.43
C GLY A 11 -28.58 27.56 -16.27
N LEU A 12 -28.32 28.45 -15.31
CA LEU A 12 -27.51 28.14 -14.12
C LEU A 12 -28.22 27.12 -13.19
N VAL A 13 -29.52 27.27 -13.00
CA VAL A 13 -30.32 26.37 -12.16
C VAL A 13 -30.44 24.98 -12.79
N LEU A 14 -30.64 24.88 -14.12
CA LEU A 14 -30.64 23.60 -14.82
C LEU A 14 -29.26 22.91 -14.81
N GLY A 15 -28.16 23.66 -14.91
CA GLY A 15 -26.80 23.13 -14.81
C GLY A 15 -26.49 22.57 -13.41
N ALA A 16 -26.90 23.28 -12.35
CA ALA A 16 -26.74 22.83 -10.96
C ALA A 16 -27.60 21.60 -10.63
N ALA A 17 -28.82 21.53 -11.16
CA ALA A 17 -29.72 20.40 -10.98
C ALA A 17 -29.21 19.13 -11.69
N SER A 18 -28.57 19.26 -12.87
CA SER A 18 -27.98 18.14 -13.59
C SER A 18 -26.75 17.55 -12.86
N ALA A 19 -25.90 18.40 -12.26
CA ALA A 19 -24.76 17.95 -11.46
C ALA A 19 -25.19 17.23 -10.17
N ALA A 20 -26.25 17.71 -9.50
CA ALA A 20 -26.81 17.09 -8.32
C ALA A 20 -27.50 15.73 -8.63
N ALA A 21 -28.16 15.60 -9.79
CA ALA A 21 -28.81 14.36 -10.23
C ALA A 21 -27.77 13.26 -10.55
N MET A 22 -26.61 13.61 -11.11
CA MET A 22 -25.51 12.67 -11.37
C MET A 22 -24.91 12.12 -10.07
N ALA A 23 -24.76 12.94 -9.03
CA ALA A 23 -24.22 12.52 -7.73
C ALA A 23 -25.19 11.61 -6.95
N GLN A 24 -26.51 11.77 -7.13
CA GLN A 24 -27.51 10.90 -6.49
C GLN A 24 -27.60 9.50 -7.12
N ALA A 25 -27.22 9.36 -8.39
CA ALA A 25 -27.23 8.09 -9.12
C ALA A 25 -25.92 7.30 -9.02
N TYR A 26 -24.89 7.87 -8.40
CA TYR A 26 -23.58 7.19 -8.28
C TYR A 26 -23.56 6.21 -7.08
N PRO A 27 -23.08 4.95 -7.24
CA PRO A 27 -22.73 4.31 -8.51
C PRO A 27 -23.95 3.69 -9.21
N SER A 28 -24.06 3.84 -10.54
CA SER A 28 -25.10 3.25 -11.38
C SER A 28 -24.61 2.07 -12.24
N LYS A 29 -23.31 1.78 -12.22
CA LYS A 29 -22.65 0.69 -12.93
C LYS A 29 -21.50 0.11 -12.08
N PRO A 30 -20.96 -1.07 -12.40
CA PRO A 30 -19.83 -1.64 -11.69
C PRO A 30 -18.61 -0.71 -11.63
N LEU A 31 -17.91 -0.72 -10.48
CA LEU A 31 -16.64 -0.03 -10.29
C LEU A 31 -15.49 -1.01 -10.57
N ARG A 32 -14.37 -0.49 -11.05
CA ARG A 32 -13.12 -1.24 -11.25
C ARG A 32 -12.06 -0.72 -10.31
N VAL A 33 -11.34 -1.61 -9.63
CA VAL A 33 -10.23 -1.23 -8.75
C VAL A 33 -8.95 -1.89 -9.25
N MET A 34 -8.00 -1.06 -9.70
CA MET A 34 -6.69 -1.53 -10.14
C MET A 34 -5.78 -1.75 -8.95
N VAL A 35 -5.31 -2.98 -8.77
CA VAL A 35 -4.38 -3.38 -7.70
C VAL A 35 -2.97 -3.50 -8.29
N PRO A 36 -1.94 -2.82 -7.72
CA PRO A 36 -0.61 -2.74 -8.32
C PRO A 36 0.24 -4.00 -8.16
N PHE A 37 -0.24 -5.00 -7.43
CA PHE A 37 0.50 -6.23 -7.12
C PHE A 37 -0.28 -7.49 -7.50
N ALA A 38 0.43 -8.62 -7.47
CA ALA A 38 -0.16 -9.92 -7.72
C ALA A 38 -1.25 -10.28 -6.71
N VAL A 39 -2.13 -11.20 -7.09
CA VAL A 39 -3.15 -11.80 -6.22
C VAL A 39 -2.48 -12.35 -4.96
N GLY A 40 -3.15 -12.17 -3.81
CA GLY A 40 -2.66 -12.62 -2.50
C GLY A 40 -1.72 -11.65 -1.78
N SER A 41 -1.39 -10.49 -2.38
CA SER A 41 -0.74 -9.40 -1.64
C SER A 41 -1.68 -8.80 -0.59
N GLY A 42 -1.11 -8.14 0.45
CA GLY A 42 -1.92 -7.45 1.45
C GLY A 42 -2.86 -6.40 0.85
N ALA A 43 -2.40 -5.68 -0.18
CA ALA A 43 -3.20 -4.71 -0.91
C ALA A 43 -4.37 -5.38 -1.67
N ASP A 44 -4.12 -6.52 -2.33
CA ASP A 44 -5.17 -7.30 -3.01
C ASP A 44 -6.21 -7.83 -2.01
N ALA A 45 -5.77 -8.40 -0.90
CA ALA A 45 -6.66 -8.94 0.13
C ALA A 45 -7.56 -7.86 0.74
N ASN A 46 -7.01 -6.68 1.10
CA ASN A 46 -7.78 -5.56 1.60
C ASN A 46 -8.80 -5.06 0.57
N THR A 47 -8.36 -4.89 -0.68
CA THR A 47 -9.21 -4.38 -1.75
C THR A 47 -10.38 -5.31 -2.05
N ARG A 48 -10.13 -6.63 -2.10
CA ARG A 48 -11.21 -7.61 -2.33
C ARG A 48 -12.19 -7.65 -1.17
N PHE A 49 -11.67 -7.69 0.06
CA PHE A 49 -12.53 -7.79 1.23
C PHE A 49 -13.42 -6.57 1.40
N PHE A 50 -12.85 -5.36 1.42
CA PHE A 50 -13.65 -4.14 1.56
C PHE A 50 -14.44 -3.80 0.31
N GLY A 51 -13.96 -4.19 -0.87
CA GLY A 51 -14.70 -4.09 -2.12
C GLY A 51 -15.95 -4.98 -2.13
N ASP A 52 -15.88 -6.19 -1.60
CA ASP A 52 -17.04 -7.09 -1.46
C ASP A 52 -18.06 -6.53 -0.46
N LEU A 53 -17.61 -6.05 0.69
CA LEU A 53 -18.50 -5.37 1.65
C LEU A 53 -19.21 -4.16 1.03
N LEU A 54 -18.47 -3.33 0.30
CA LEU A 54 -19.02 -2.17 -0.38
C LEU A 54 -19.98 -2.58 -1.51
N SER A 55 -19.66 -3.64 -2.24
CA SER A 55 -20.52 -4.21 -3.29
C SER A 55 -21.89 -4.63 -2.72
N ARG A 56 -21.89 -5.32 -1.59
CA ARG A 56 -23.11 -5.71 -0.88
C ARG A 56 -23.91 -4.50 -0.37
N LEU A 57 -23.20 -3.48 0.14
CA LEU A 57 -23.83 -2.26 0.66
C LEU A 57 -24.49 -1.42 -0.45
N TRP A 58 -23.87 -1.38 -1.64
CA TRP A 58 -24.34 -0.53 -2.74
C TRP A 58 -25.17 -1.25 -3.80
N GLY A 59 -25.19 -2.59 -3.79
CA GLY A 59 -25.84 -3.38 -4.84
C GLY A 59 -25.15 -3.24 -6.21
N GLN A 60 -23.88 -2.78 -6.23
CA GLN A 60 -23.08 -2.60 -7.44
C GLN A 60 -21.77 -3.39 -7.32
N ALA A 61 -21.40 -4.10 -8.37
CA ALA A 61 -20.19 -4.90 -8.36
C ALA A 61 -18.92 -4.06 -8.24
N ILE A 62 -17.98 -4.50 -7.41
CA ILE A 62 -16.62 -3.97 -7.32
C ILE A 62 -15.68 -5.00 -7.96
N VAL A 63 -15.21 -4.71 -9.17
CA VAL A 63 -14.34 -5.61 -9.94
C VAL A 63 -12.87 -5.28 -9.62
N VAL A 64 -12.17 -6.23 -9.00
CA VAL A 64 -10.76 -6.07 -8.63
C VAL A 64 -9.87 -6.66 -9.72
N GLU A 65 -9.01 -5.82 -10.30
CA GLU A 65 -8.07 -6.20 -11.36
C GLU A 65 -6.62 -6.03 -10.90
N ASN A 66 -5.88 -7.12 -10.84
CA ASN A 66 -4.45 -7.06 -10.53
C ASN A 66 -3.66 -6.66 -11.80
N ARG A 67 -2.87 -5.59 -11.68
CA ARG A 67 -2.00 -5.03 -12.73
C ARG A 67 -0.57 -4.90 -12.20
N PRO A 68 0.14 -6.01 -11.93
CA PRO A 68 1.51 -5.96 -11.44
C PRO A 68 2.47 -5.49 -12.54
N GLY A 69 3.57 -4.84 -12.14
CA GLY A 69 4.64 -4.41 -13.02
C GLY A 69 5.16 -3.02 -12.67
N GLY A 70 6.48 -2.82 -12.79
CA GLY A 70 7.15 -1.57 -12.51
C GLY A 70 6.88 -1.01 -11.12
N SER A 71 6.85 -1.85 -10.07
CA SER A 71 6.47 -1.45 -8.71
C SER A 71 5.13 -0.71 -8.65
N GLY A 72 4.16 -1.14 -9.46
CA GLY A 72 2.80 -0.59 -9.51
C GLY A 72 2.54 0.44 -10.60
N VAL A 73 3.54 0.82 -11.39
CA VAL A 73 3.38 1.78 -12.51
C VAL A 73 2.26 1.35 -13.47
N ALA A 74 2.18 0.05 -13.80
CA ALA A 74 1.15 -0.46 -14.71
C ALA A 74 -0.29 -0.20 -14.21
N ALA A 75 -0.55 -0.36 -12.92
CA ALA A 75 -1.86 -0.08 -12.33
C ALA A 75 -2.17 1.42 -12.32
N VAL A 76 -1.18 2.26 -11.96
CA VAL A 76 -1.33 3.72 -11.95
C VAL A 76 -1.66 4.26 -13.34
N LEU A 77 -0.95 3.80 -14.36
CA LEU A 77 -1.20 4.24 -15.75
C LEU A 77 -2.58 3.80 -16.25
N ALA A 78 -3.07 2.62 -15.85
CA ALA A 78 -4.42 2.18 -16.19
C ALA A 78 -5.51 3.11 -15.60
N VAL A 79 -5.30 3.63 -14.37
CA VAL A 79 -6.22 4.61 -13.77
C VAL A 79 -6.03 6.00 -14.35
N LYS A 80 -4.78 6.42 -14.58
CA LYS A 80 -4.46 7.72 -15.21
C LYS A 80 -5.14 7.89 -16.58
N SER A 81 -5.22 6.83 -17.37
CA SER A 81 -5.85 6.85 -18.70
C SER A 81 -7.38 6.71 -18.67
N ALA A 82 -7.98 6.42 -17.51
CA ALA A 82 -9.42 6.29 -17.36
C ALA A 82 -10.10 7.66 -17.16
N PRO A 83 -11.41 7.79 -17.40
CA PRO A 83 -12.17 8.99 -17.04
C PRO A 83 -12.11 9.27 -15.52
N ALA A 84 -12.15 10.56 -15.14
CA ALA A 84 -12.21 11.00 -13.75
C ALA A 84 -13.65 10.97 -13.18
N ASP A 85 -14.41 9.92 -13.51
CA ASP A 85 -15.82 9.73 -13.17
C ASP A 85 -16.03 8.87 -11.90
N GLY A 86 -14.95 8.49 -11.23
CA GLY A 86 -14.98 7.68 -10.01
C GLY A 86 -15.27 6.18 -10.21
N TYR A 87 -15.39 5.69 -11.45
CA TYR A 87 -15.62 4.27 -11.72
C TYR A 87 -14.36 3.44 -11.92
N THR A 88 -13.21 4.09 -12.08
CA THR A 88 -11.91 3.40 -12.10
C THR A 88 -11.06 3.92 -10.94
N LEU A 89 -10.82 3.05 -9.97
CA LEU A 89 -10.11 3.34 -8.74
C LEU A 89 -8.72 2.71 -8.77
N LEU A 90 -7.81 3.24 -7.98
CA LEU A 90 -6.48 2.68 -7.74
C LEU A 90 -6.39 2.22 -6.28
N THR A 91 -5.94 0.99 -6.06
CA THR A 91 -5.36 0.65 -4.77
C THR A 91 -3.96 1.24 -4.72
N GLY A 92 -3.84 2.41 -4.09
CA GLY A 92 -2.55 3.05 -3.85
C GLY A 92 -1.84 2.40 -2.67
N THR A 93 -0.52 2.33 -2.77
CA THR A 93 0.38 1.87 -1.70
C THR A 93 1.60 2.77 -1.66
N ASN A 94 2.47 2.59 -0.66
CA ASN A 94 3.70 3.38 -0.57
C ASN A 94 4.56 3.31 -1.84
N SER A 95 4.69 2.13 -2.49
CA SER A 95 5.55 2.01 -3.68
C SER A 95 5.14 2.92 -4.83
N PRO A 96 3.95 2.80 -5.45
CA PRO A 96 3.59 3.65 -6.58
C PRO A 96 3.34 5.11 -6.21
N ILE A 97 2.99 5.41 -4.95
CA ILE A 97 2.56 6.75 -4.56
C ILE A 97 3.70 7.59 -3.95
N THR A 98 4.53 6.99 -3.09
CA THR A 98 5.53 7.77 -2.32
C THR A 98 6.97 7.33 -2.53
N VAL A 99 7.23 6.08 -2.97
CA VAL A 99 8.61 5.58 -3.17
C VAL A 99 9.07 5.73 -4.63
N ASN A 100 8.25 5.31 -5.59
CA ASN A 100 8.63 5.42 -7.02
C ASN A 100 9.08 6.84 -7.41
N PRO A 101 8.40 7.94 -6.99
CA PRO A 101 8.86 9.30 -7.29
C PRO A 101 10.26 9.63 -6.75
N VAL A 102 10.72 8.88 -5.74
CA VAL A 102 12.03 9.07 -5.11
C VAL A 102 13.11 8.26 -5.82
N VAL A 103 12.78 7.04 -6.28
CA VAL A 103 13.79 6.08 -6.77
C VAL A 103 13.76 5.87 -8.29
N MET A 104 12.77 6.41 -8.99
CA MET A 104 12.65 6.32 -10.46
C MET A 104 12.88 7.68 -11.09
N LYS A 105 13.80 7.75 -12.07
CA LYS A 105 14.16 9.00 -12.75
C LYS A 105 13.06 9.52 -13.67
N ASP A 106 12.50 8.64 -14.49
CA ASP A 106 11.52 9.00 -15.52
C ASP A 106 10.14 8.40 -15.22
N LEU A 107 9.59 8.76 -14.03
CA LEU A 107 8.29 8.29 -13.63
C LEU A 107 7.19 8.93 -14.51
N PRO A 108 6.33 8.15 -15.20
CA PRO A 108 5.39 8.67 -16.18
C PRO A 108 4.11 9.28 -15.58
N TYR A 109 4.11 9.57 -14.28
CA TYR A 109 3.01 10.21 -13.55
C TYR A 109 3.51 10.98 -12.33
N ASP A 110 2.73 11.97 -11.90
CA ASP A 110 2.90 12.66 -10.62
C ASP A 110 1.83 12.17 -9.63
N PRO A 111 2.16 11.29 -8.67
CA PRO A 111 1.15 10.69 -7.80
C PRO A 111 0.47 11.69 -6.87
N ILE A 112 1.12 12.81 -6.56
CA ILE A 112 0.59 13.83 -5.63
C ILE A 112 -0.36 14.78 -6.35
N LYS A 113 -0.08 15.10 -7.63
CA LYS A 113 -0.90 16.05 -8.39
C LYS A 113 -2.01 15.38 -9.20
N GLU A 114 -1.77 14.17 -9.71
CA GLU A 114 -2.70 13.49 -10.63
C GLU A 114 -3.69 12.55 -9.93
N PHE A 115 -3.47 12.27 -8.64
CA PHE A 115 -4.31 11.39 -7.85
C PHE A 115 -4.65 12.02 -6.50
N ARG A 116 -5.82 11.65 -5.97
CA ARG A 116 -6.25 12.02 -4.63
C ARG A 116 -6.72 10.79 -3.87
N PRO A 117 -6.37 10.68 -2.59
CA PRO A 117 -6.79 9.56 -1.75
C PRO A 117 -8.27 9.69 -1.39
N VAL A 118 -8.89 8.54 -1.21
CA VAL A 118 -10.27 8.40 -0.72
C VAL A 118 -10.26 7.90 0.72
N ILE A 119 -9.59 6.77 0.99
CA ILE A 119 -9.57 6.13 2.31
C ILE A 119 -8.33 5.27 2.45
N CYS A 120 -7.78 5.17 3.67
CA CYS A 120 -6.74 4.23 4.03
C CYS A 120 -7.34 3.02 4.76
N PHE A 121 -6.99 1.81 4.34
CA PHE A 121 -7.43 0.57 5.00
C PHE A 121 -6.62 0.21 6.24
N GLY A 122 -5.46 0.83 6.43
CA GLY A 122 -4.57 0.61 7.54
C GLY A 122 -3.09 0.61 7.15
N LEU A 123 -2.24 0.66 8.17
CA LEU A 123 -0.80 0.62 8.03
C LEU A 123 -0.31 -0.78 8.44
N SER A 124 0.57 -1.39 7.66
CA SER A 124 1.18 -2.69 7.95
C SER A 124 2.69 -2.55 8.03
N PRO A 125 3.35 -3.03 9.08
CA PRO A 125 4.80 -2.98 9.14
C PRO A 125 5.41 -3.94 8.11
N VAL A 126 6.66 -3.70 7.74
CA VAL A 126 7.48 -4.66 7.00
C VAL A 126 8.00 -5.71 7.97
N ALA A 127 7.99 -6.97 7.55
CA ALA A 127 8.61 -8.07 8.27
C ALA A 127 9.85 -8.56 7.52
N PHE A 128 10.95 -8.73 8.25
CA PHE A 128 12.11 -9.47 7.79
C PHE A 128 11.94 -10.94 8.17
N VAL A 129 11.87 -11.80 7.16
CA VAL A 129 11.51 -13.21 7.33
C VAL A 129 12.58 -14.14 6.77
N VAL A 130 12.68 -15.31 7.38
CA VAL A 130 13.55 -16.41 6.95
C VAL A 130 12.79 -17.74 7.03
N ASN A 131 13.33 -18.81 6.44
CA ASN A 131 12.82 -20.16 6.68
C ASN A 131 12.95 -20.47 8.20
N ALA A 132 11.95 -21.11 8.80
CA ALA A 132 11.98 -21.44 10.23
C ALA A 132 13.18 -22.34 10.61
N SER A 133 13.66 -23.19 9.68
CA SER A 133 14.85 -24.04 9.85
C SER A 133 16.19 -23.29 9.65
N SER A 134 16.15 -22.04 9.24
CA SER A 134 17.34 -21.21 9.05
C SER A 134 18.13 -21.05 10.34
N PRO A 135 19.47 -20.98 10.27
CA PRO A 135 20.31 -20.67 11.43
C PRO A 135 20.07 -19.25 11.97
N TYR A 136 19.54 -18.34 11.15
CA TYR A 136 19.25 -16.96 11.54
C TYR A 136 18.04 -16.89 12.49
N LYS A 137 18.25 -16.35 13.69
CA LYS A 137 17.20 -16.21 14.74
C LYS A 137 16.89 -14.75 15.03
N THR A 138 17.80 -13.84 14.73
CA THR A 138 17.71 -12.39 14.94
C THR A 138 18.17 -11.64 13.71
N ILE A 139 17.92 -10.33 13.66
CA ILE A 139 18.48 -9.45 12.62
C ILE A 139 20.02 -9.46 12.68
N ALA A 140 20.60 -9.50 13.87
CA ALA A 140 22.06 -9.53 14.04
C ALA A 140 22.70 -10.80 13.47
N ASP A 141 21.99 -11.93 13.44
CA ASP A 141 22.52 -13.16 12.86
C ASP A 141 22.72 -13.06 11.35
N LEU A 142 21.96 -12.20 10.67
CA LEU A 142 22.14 -11.91 9.23
C LEU A 142 23.52 -11.31 8.96
N ASP A 143 24.13 -10.69 9.97
CA ASP A 143 25.46 -10.08 9.88
C ASP A 143 26.61 -11.12 9.70
N GLY A 144 26.32 -12.40 9.92
CA GLY A 144 27.25 -13.49 9.62
C GLY A 144 27.76 -13.50 8.16
N THR A 145 27.00 -12.85 7.25
CA THR A 145 27.40 -12.64 5.85
C THR A 145 28.58 -11.68 5.71
N LYS A 146 28.86 -10.79 6.68
CA LYS A 146 30.06 -9.95 6.68
C LYS A 146 31.37 -10.78 6.65
N LYS A 147 31.35 -11.95 7.29
CA LYS A 147 32.52 -12.85 7.30
C LYS A 147 32.76 -13.51 5.95
N SER A 148 31.73 -13.71 5.14
CA SER A 148 31.86 -14.32 3.81
C SER A 148 32.27 -13.33 2.72
N GLY A 149 32.13 -12.03 2.97
CA GLY A 149 32.38 -10.96 1.99
C GLY A 149 31.33 -10.88 0.87
N ALA A 150 30.33 -11.79 0.84
CA ALA A 150 29.28 -11.81 -0.16
C ALA A 150 28.06 -11.02 0.34
N PRO A 151 27.39 -10.23 -0.53
CA PRO A 151 26.15 -9.55 -0.18
C PRO A 151 25.06 -10.55 0.19
N LEU A 152 24.24 -10.22 1.19
CA LEU A 152 23.06 -10.99 1.59
C LEU A 152 21.93 -10.78 0.58
N PRO A 153 21.46 -11.82 -0.14
CA PRO A 153 20.27 -11.69 -0.98
C PRO A 153 19.03 -11.56 -0.09
N ILE A 154 18.21 -10.52 -0.33
CA ILE A 154 16.91 -10.34 0.33
C ILE A 154 15.82 -10.28 -0.74
N GLY A 155 14.87 -11.22 -0.70
CA GLY A 155 13.71 -11.23 -1.58
C GLY A 155 12.79 -10.03 -1.29
N THR A 156 12.45 -9.28 -2.35
CA THR A 156 11.54 -8.12 -2.30
C THR A 156 10.58 -8.18 -3.47
N TYR A 157 9.45 -7.47 -3.41
CA TYR A 157 8.51 -7.49 -4.54
C TYR A 157 8.00 -6.09 -4.95
N SER A 158 8.62 -5.05 -4.42
CA SER A 158 8.35 -3.67 -4.85
C SER A 158 9.44 -2.71 -4.38
N ALA A 159 9.49 -1.53 -4.98
CA ALA A 159 10.44 -0.48 -4.64
C ALA A 159 10.42 -0.10 -3.14
N GLY A 160 9.24 -0.19 -2.47
CA GLY A 160 9.14 0.06 -1.03
C GLY A 160 9.93 -0.93 -0.20
N TYR A 161 9.85 -2.22 -0.51
CA TYR A 161 10.62 -3.26 0.20
C TYR A 161 12.10 -3.23 -0.16
N GLU A 162 12.43 -2.88 -1.41
CA GLU A 162 13.83 -2.63 -1.81
C GLU A 162 14.43 -1.48 -1.00
N LEU A 163 13.70 -0.37 -0.84
CA LEU A 163 14.15 0.79 -0.07
C LEU A 163 14.34 0.45 1.42
N VAL A 164 13.41 -0.32 2.02
CA VAL A 164 13.55 -0.77 3.42
C VAL A 164 14.74 -1.73 3.57
N SER A 165 15.00 -2.59 2.59
CA SER A 165 16.18 -3.47 2.59
C SER A 165 17.49 -2.68 2.45
N ALA A 166 17.50 -1.64 1.64
CA ALA A 166 18.64 -0.73 1.54
C ALA A 166 18.85 0.09 2.83
N TRP A 167 17.77 0.47 3.49
CA TRP A 167 17.84 1.11 4.81
C TRP A 167 18.41 0.16 5.86
N LEU A 168 18.02 -1.13 5.85
CA LEU A 168 18.64 -2.15 6.69
C LEU A 168 20.14 -2.25 6.41
N ALA A 169 20.55 -2.25 5.14
CA ALA A 169 21.98 -2.26 4.77
C ALA A 169 22.74 -1.09 5.40
N THR A 170 22.18 0.12 5.30
CA THR A 170 22.79 1.34 5.88
C THR A 170 22.82 1.28 7.40
N ALA A 171 21.74 0.87 8.05
CA ALA A 171 21.62 0.84 9.51
C ALA A 171 22.54 -0.21 10.15
N THR A 172 22.77 -1.34 9.48
CA THR A 172 23.56 -2.46 9.99
C THR A 172 25.00 -2.49 9.46
N GLY A 173 25.28 -1.79 8.37
CA GLY A 173 26.54 -1.90 7.62
C GLY A 173 26.68 -3.21 6.85
N MET A 174 25.62 -4.02 6.72
CA MET A 174 25.62 -5.25 5.91
C MET A 174 25.57 -4.93 4.42
N ALA A 175 26.28 -5.70 3.61
CA ALA A 175 26.07 -5.69 2.17
C ALA A 175 24.79 -6.47 1.85
N ILE A 176 23.79 -5.82 1.28
CA ILE A 176 22.50 -6.44 0.92
C ILE A 176 22.25 -6.26 -0.58
N THR A 177 21.79 -7.32 -1.22
CA THR A 177 21.33 -7.29 -2.62
C THR A 177 19.84 -7.62 -2.67
N PRO A 178 18.95 -6.68 -3.02
CA PRO A 178 17.55 -7.00 -3.26
C PRO A 178 17.38 -7.95 -4.44
N VAL A 179 16.57 -9.00 -4.25
CA VAL A 179 16.18 -9.96 -5.30
C VAL A 179 14.70 -9.68 -5.63
N PRO A 180 14.38 -9.16 -6.83
CA PRO A 180 13.04 -8.75 -7.16
C PRO A 180 12.13 -9.92 -7.53
N TYR A 181 10.91 -9.92 -6.99
CA TYR A 181 9.84 -10.88 -7.26
C TYR A 181 8.56 -10.15 -7.72
N LYS A 182 7.60 -10.91 -8.28
CA LYS A 182 6.31 -10.36 -8.72
C LYS A 182 5.30 -10.16 -7.57
N GLY A 183 5.55 -10.75 -6.39
CA GLY A 183 4.65 -10.67 -5.24
C GLY A 183 5.19 -11.44 -4.03
N ALA A 184 4.59 -11.23 -2.86
CA ALA A 184 4.99 -11.85 -1.60
C ALA A 184 5.01 -13.38 -1.66
N ALA A 185 4.02 -14.01 -2.32
CA ALA A 185 3.93 -15.46 -2.45
C ALA A 185 5.18 -16.08 -3.10
N ALA A 186 5.73 -15.43 -4.13
CA ALA A 186 6.94 -15.90 -4.80
C ALA A 186 8.18 -15.77 -3.89
N VAL A 187 8.30 -14.65 -3.15
CA VAL A 187 9.36 -14.49 -2.13
C VAL A 187 9.28 -15.61 -1.09
N ILE A 188 8.09 -15.86 -0.56
CA ILE A 188 7.84 -16.89 0.46
C ILE A 188 8.19 -18.28 -0.07
N THR A 189 7.78 -18.61 -1.30
CA THR A 189 8.09 -19.91 -1.93
C THR A 189 9.60 -20.14 -1.98
N ASP A 190 10.37 -19.15 -2.41
CA ASP A 190 11.82 -19.26 -2.53
C ASP A 190 12.53 -19.28 -1.17
N ILE A 191 11.99 -18.60 -0.15
CA ILE A 191 12.48 -18.74 1.23
C ILE A 191 12.25 -20.16 1.75
N LEU A 192 11.06 -20.71 1.57
CA LEU A 192 10.72 -22.07 1.99
C LEU A 192 11.54 -23.13 1.24
N GLY A 193 11.85 -22.85 -0.03
CA GLY A 193 12.74 -23.67 -0.87
C GLY A 193 14.24 -23.42 -0.65
N ASN A 194 14.63 -22.55 0.28
CA ASN A 194 16.01 -22.14 0.54
C ASN A 194 16.74 -21.58 -0.70
N GLN A 195 16.00 -21.00 -1.67
CA GLN A 195 16.56 -20.33 -2.84
C GLN A 195 17.03 -18.91 -2.53
N VAL A 196 16.39 -18.25 -1.57
CA VAL A 196 16.81 -16.97 -1.01
C VAL A 196 16.78 -17.07 0.53
N PRO A 197 17.84 -16.59 1.23
CA PRO A 197 17.98 -16.80 2.66
C PRO A 197 17.02 -15.98 3.50
N ALA A 198 16.60 -14.81 3.01
CA ALA A 198 15.73 -13.88 3.72
C ALA A 198 14.82 -13.11 2.77
N GLY A 199 13.77 -12.51 3.31
CA GLY A 199 12.86 -11.64 2.57
C GLY A 199 12.37 -10.46 3.41
N ALA A 200 12.05 -9.37 2.72
CA ALA A 200 11.32 -8.24 3.27
C ALA A 200 9.92 -8.21 2.64
N ILE A 201 8.90 -8.49 3.44
CA ILE A 201 7.51 -8.62 2.98
C ILE A 201 6.56 -7.89 3.91
N ASP A 202 5.28 -7.74 3.54
CA ASP A 202 4.27 -7.26 4.47
C ASP A 202 4.09 -8.26 5.64
N TYR A 203 3.94 -7.73 6.85
CA TYR A 203 3.84 -8.56 8.04
C TYR A 203 2.62 -9.49 8.00
N GLY A 204 1.49 -9.00 7.47
CA GLY A 204 0.28 -9.78 7.33
C GLY A 204 0.47 -11.07 6.53
N GLY A 205 1.29 -11.03 5.49
CA GLY A 205 1.63 -12.19 4.67
C GLY A 205 2.46 -13.24 5.39
N ALA A 206 3.19 -12.86 6.45
CA ALA A 206 4.04 -13.77 7.23
C ALA A 206 3.32 -14.47 8.40
N VAL A 207 2.24 -13.87 8.94
CA VAL A 207 1.64 -14.26 10.23
C VAL A 207 1.25 -15.73 10.28
N GLN A 208 0.46 -16.21 9.31
CA GLN A 208 -0.02 -17.60 9.36
C GLN A 208 1.13 -18.59 9.23
N LEU A 209 2.06 -18.36 8.32
CA LEU A 209 3.22 -19.23 8.14
C LEU A 209 4.18 -19.21 9.34
N ALA A 210 4.24 -18.09 10.05
CA ALA A 210 5.00 -18.01 11.30
C ALA A 210 4.32 -18.81 12.43
N LYS A 211 2.99 -18.73 12.56
CA LYS A 211 2.21 -19.55 13.50
C LYS A 211 2.33 -21.05 13.21
N ASP A 212 2.39 -21.41 11.92
CA ASP A 212 2.55 -22.79 11.47
C ASP A 212 4.02 -23.30 11.60
N GLY A 213 4.94 -22.45 12.08
CA GLY A 213 6.35 -22.82 12.25
C GLY A 213 7.10 -23.03 10.93
N ARG A 214 6.61 -22.50 9.81
CA ARG A 214 7.23 -22.59 8.48
C ARG A 214 8.15 -21.41 8.17
N LEU A 215 7.79 -20.22 8.63
CA LEU A 215 8.62 -19.03 8.57
C LEU A 215 9.02 -18.59 9.98
N ARG A 216 10.14 -17.90 10.08
CA ARG A 216 10.51 -17.11 11.25
C ARG A 216 10.52 -15.64 10.86
N VAL A 217 9.82 -14.82 11.64
CA VAL A 217 9.92 -13.36 11.54
C VAL A 217 11.04 -12.92 12.48
N LEU A 218 12.11 -12.36 11.93
CA LEU A 218 13.27 -11.91 12.71
C LEU A 218 13.00 -10.61 13.44
N ALA A 219 12.34 -9.67 12.76
CA ALA A 219 11.87 -8.42 13.32
C ALA A 219 10.85 -7.76 12.39
N THR A 220 10.11 -6.79 12.93
CA THR A 220 9.21 -5.93 12.15
C THR A 220 9.62 -4.46 12.25
N THR A 221 9.24 -3.67 11.28
CA THR A 221 9.46 -2.21 11.29
C THR A 221 8.35 -1.43 12.05
N ALA A 222 7.56 -2.13 12.87
CA ALA A 222 6.54 -1.50 13.72
C ALA A 222 7.14 -0.67 14.85
N GLU A 223 6.40 0.32 15.34
CA GLU A 223 6.77 1.11 16.53
C GLU A 223 6.77 0.23 17.81
N ALA A 224 5.86 -0.72 17.90
CA ALA A 224 5.72 -1.66 19.01
C ALA A 224 5.37 -3.06 18.50
N ARG A 225 5.57 -4.08 19.34
CA ARG A 225 5.18 -5.45 19.02
C ARG A 225 3.67 -5.55 18.80
N HIS A 226 3.27 -6.41 17.88
CA HIS A 226 1.86 -6.63 17.61
C HIS A 226 1.35 -7.88 18.35
N PRO A 227 0.16 -7.83 18.99
CA PRO A 227 -0.39 -8.96 19.76
C PRO A 227 -0.57 -10.26 18.99
N VAL A 228 -0.66 -10.20 17.67
CA VAL A 228 -0.83 -11.38 16.79
C VAL A 228 0.37 -12.34 16.82
N LEU A 229 1.58 -11.79 17.04
CA LEU A 229 2.83 -12.52 17.27
C LEU A 229 3.67 -11.74 18.31
N PRO A 230 3.35 -11.87 19.61
CA PRO A 230 3.92 -11.01 20.67
C PRO A 230 5.41 -11.22 20.90
N ASP A 231 5.94 -12.38 20.51
CA ASP A 231 7.36 -12.71 20.67
C ASP A 231 8.25 -12.12 19.55
N VAL A 232 7.65 -11.62 18.47
CA VAL A 232 8.40 -11.01 17.37
C VAL A 232 8.85 -9.60 17.76
N PRO A 233 10.17 -9.34 17.83
CA PRO A 233 10.68 -8.01 18.18
C PRO A 233 10.45 -7.00 17.03
N THR A 234 10.52 -5.73 17.40
CA THR A 234 10.62 -4.64 16.43
C THR A 234 12.09 -4.38 16.05
N MET A 235 12.32 -3.69 14.94
CA MET A 235 13.66 -3.20 14.57
C MET A 235 14.21 -2.27 15.66
N LYS A 236 13.35 -1.47 16.28
CA LYS A 236 13.69 -0.59 17.40
C LYS A 236 14.24 -1.37 18.59
N GLU A 237 13.57 -2.45 19.00
CA GLU A 237 14.03 -3.36 20.06
C GLU A 237 15.29 -4.13 19.66
N SER A 238 15.51 -4.34 18.36
CA SER A 238 16.70 -5.02 17.82
C SER A 238 17.93 -4.10 17.70
N GLY A 239 17.85 -2.87 18.21
CA GLY A 239 18.98 -1.91 18.21
C GLY A 239 18.97 -0.92 17.05
N TYR A 240 17.89 -0.84 16.26
CA TYR A 240 17.75 0.06 15.12
C TYR A 240 16.51 0.97 15.30
N PRO A 241 16.56 1.94 16.25
CA PRO A 241 15.39 2.73 16.64
C PRO A 241 14.82 3.60 15.50
N GLU A 242 15.65 3.96 14.52
CA GLU A 242 15.23 4.76 13.37
C GLU A 242 14.38 3.97 12.37
N MET A 243 14.46 2.62 12.39
CA MET A 243 13.82 1.75 11.40
C MET A 243 12.35 1.48 11.72
N VAL A 244 11.59 2.55 11.92
CA VAL A 244 10.12 2.48 12.02
C VAL A 244 9.52 2.84 10.66
N SER A 245 8.80 1.91 10.05
CA SER A 245 8.21 2.09 8.74
C SER A 245 6.97 1.21 8.55
N TYR A 246 6.02 1.74 7.80
CA TYR A 246 4.81 1.02 7.45
C TYR A 246 4.60 1.05 5.94
N THR A 247 4.13 -0.06 5.41
CA THR A 247 3.40 -0.06 4.14
C THR A 247 1.94 0.29 4.44
N TRP A 248 1.22 0.72 3.44
CA TRP A 248 -0.20 1.03 3.58
C TRP A 248 -0.93 0.70 2.29
N SER A 249 -2.22 0.47 2.39
CA SER A 249 -3.11 0.33 1.25
C SER A 249 -4.30 1.28 1.40
N SER A 250 -4.64 1.94 0.32
CA SER A 250 -5.60 3.03 0.28
C SER A 250 -6.30 3.04 -1.05
N ILE A 251 -7.51 3.55 -1.12
CA ILE A 251 -8.18 3.81 -2.38
C ILE A 251 -7.85 5.23 -2.84
N PHE A 252 -7.50 5.33 -4.11
CA PHE A 252 -7.26 6.60 -4.82
C PHE A 252 -8.17 6.71 -6.04
N VAL A 253 -8.42 7.93 -6.42
CA VAL A 253 -9.06 8.31 -7.69
C VAL A 253 -8.19 9.33 -8.41
N ARG A 254 -8.51 9.63 -9.66
CA ARG A 254 -7.90 10.77 -10.35
C ARG A 254 -8.18 12.07 -9.61
N ALA A 255 -7.25 13.01 -9.66
CA ALA A 255 -7.36 14.30 -8.94
C ALA A 255 -8.61 15.10 -9.34
N GLU A 256 -9.02 14.99 -10.60
CA GLU A 256 -10.16 15.71 -11.18
C GLU A 256 -11.53 15.07 -10.85
N THR A 257 -11.53 13.94 -10.13
CA THR A 257 -12.81 13.29 -9.72
C THR A 257 -13.63 14.24 -8.85
N PRO A 258 -14.93 14.46 -9.14
CA PRO A 258 -15.76 15.39 -8.38
C PRO A 258 -15.82 15.08 -6.88
N ASP A 259 -15.81 16.11 -6.03
CA ASP A 259 -15.83 15.96 -4.56
C ASP A 259 -17.01 15.13 -4.05
N ALA A 260 -18.19 15.30 -4.65
CA ALA A 260 -19.38 14.54 -4.30
C ALA A 260 -19.16 13.01 -4.46
N ILE A 261 -18.43 12.61 -5.52
CA ILE A 261 -18.08 11.20 -5.78
C ILE A 261 -17.03 10.71 -4.78
N VAL A 262 -16.00 11.52 -4.51
CA VAL A 262 -14.97 11.18 -3.51
C VAL A 262 -15.58 10.99 -2.13
N ASN A 263 -16.47 11.90 -1.71
CA ASN A 263 -17.16 11.80 -0.43
C ASN A 263 -18.07 10.56 -0.37
N LYS A 264 -18.79 10.24 -1.46
CA LYS A 264 -19.62 9.03 -1.53
C LYS A 264 -18.78 7.75 -1.41
N LEU A 265 -17.64 7.69 -2.10
CA LEU A 265 -16.68 6.58 -1.99
C LEU A 265 -16.13 6.47 -0.56
N TYR A 266 -15.70 7.59 0.02
CA TYR A 266 -15.17 7.64 1.39
C TYR A 266 -16.18 7.11 2.40
N GLU A 267 -17.42 7.63 2.41
CA GLU A 267 -18.45 7.19 3.35
C GLU A 267 -18.84 5.72 3.13
N GLY A 268 -18.87 5.24 1.89
CA GLY A 268 -19.15 3.85 1.58
C GLY A 268 -18.07 2.90 2.13
N PHE A 269 -16.80 3.16 1.85
CA PHE A 269 -15.70 2.34 2.38
C PHE A 269 -15.58 2.45 3.90
N LYS A 270 -15.77 3.64 4.46
CA LYS A 270 -15.78 3.87 5.92
C LYS A 270 -16.86 3.02 6.60
N ALA A 271 -18.06 2.98 6.03
CA ALA A 271 -19.16 2.14 6.52
C ALA A 271 -18.81 0.64 6.42
N ALA A 272 -18.18 0.21 5.31
CA ALA A 272 -17.71 -1.16 5.13
C ALA A 272 -16.65 -1.53 6.20
N MET A 273 -15.67 -0.67 6.45
CA MET A 273 -14.65 -0.88 7.49
C MET A 273 -15.25 -0.91 8.90
N ALA A 274 -16.24 -0.07 9.19
CA ALA A 274 -16.92 0.00 10.48
C ALA A 274 -17.93 -1.13 10.72
N SER A 275 -18.24 -1.95 9.72
CA SER A 275 -19.14 -3.09 9.88
C SER A 275 -18.55 -4.14 10.83
N PRO A 276 -19.36 -5.02 11.46
CA PRO A 276 -18.84 -6.12 12.29
C PRO A 276 -17.84 -7.00 11.54
N GLU A 277 -18.11 -7.31 10.28
CA GLU A 277 -17.21 -8.10 9.42
C GLU A 277 -15.91 -7.35 9.12
N GLY A 278 -15.99 -6.03 8.82
CA GLY A 278 -14.83 -5.17 8.57
C GLY A 278 -13.91 -5.10 9.78
N ARG A 279 -14.47 -4.86 10.96
CA ARG A 279 -13.69 -4.85 12.21
C ARG A 279 -13.06 -6.22 12.52
N ALA A 280 -13.80 -7.31 12.34
CA ALA A 280 -13.27 -8.66 12.55
C ALA A 280 -12.10 -8.98 11.60
N PHE A 281 -12.22 -8.56 10.34
CA PHE A 281 -11.13 -8.70 9.37
C PHE A 281 -9.88 -7.92 9.76
N GLN A 282 -10.02 -6.68 10.22
CA GLN A 282 -8.90 -5.85 10.66
C GLN A 282 -8.26 -6.40 11.95
N ALA A 283 -9.05 -6.80 12.94
CA ALA A 283 -8.54 -7.35 14.20
C ALA A 283 -7.72 -8.65 14.02
N GLY A 284 -7.98 -9.42 12.96
CA GLY A 284 -7.22 -10.63 12.62
C GLY A 284 -5.87 -10.38 11.94
N ARG A 285 -5.52 -9.12 11.67
CA ARG A 285 -4.33 -8.75 10.88
C ARG A 285 -3.39 -7.85 11.70
N PRO A 286 -2.07 -7.93 11.47
CA PRO A 286 -1.11 -7.06 12.13
C PRO A 286 -1.06 -5.66 11.46
N THR A 287 -2.20 -5.00 11.42
CA THR A 287 -2.38 -3.66 10.85
C THR A 287 -2.67 -2.67 11.96
N VAL A 288 -2.05 -1.50 11.88
CA VAL A 288 -2.42 -0.35 12.68
C VAL A 288 -3.63 0.30 12.02
N GLU A 289 -4.74 0.32 12.74
CA GLU A 289 -5.93 1.01 12.30
C GLU A 289 -5.67 2.52 12.22
N VAL A 290 -6.12 3.13 11.15
CA VAL A 290 -6.06 4.57 10.96
C VAL A 290 -7.43 5.06 10.49
N SER A 291 -7.85 6.18 11.06
CA SER A 291 -9.07 6.88 10.63
C SER A 291 -8.65 8.23 10.09
N MET A 292 -8.50 8.32 8.77
CA MET A 292 -8.11 9.54 8.09
C MET A 292 -9.21 9.94 7.11
N THR A 293 -9.58 11.20 7.12
CA THR A 293 -10.36 11.81 6.04
C THR A 293 -9.50 11.87 4.76
N PRO A 294 -10.09 12.04 3.58
CA PRO A 294 -9.33 12.22 2.35
C PRO A 294 -8.26 13.34 2.43
N GLN A 295 -8.59 14.43 3.12
CA GLN A 295 -7.66 15.55 3.31
C GLN A 295 -6.48 15.19 4.23
N GLU A 296 -6.75 14.51 5.36
CA GLU A 296 -5.69 14.04 6.27
C GLU A 296 -4.81 13.00 5.60
N MET A 297 -5.40 12.10 4.80
CA MET A 297 -4.65 11.12 4.02
C MET A 297 -3.78 11.79 2.94
N GLN A 298 -4.21 12.90 2.34
CA GLN A 298 -3.37 13.68 1.43
C GLN A 298 -2.16 14.25 2.16
N GLY A 299 -2.33 14.80 3.35
CA GLY A 299 -1.23 15.26 4.20
C GLY A 299 -0.27 14.14 4.59
N PHE A 300 -0.82 12.96 4.93
CA PHE A 300 -0.03 11.76 5.21
C PHE A 300 0.82 11.34 4.00
N VAL A 301 0.23 11.28 2.79
CA VAL A 301 0.96 10.94 1.56
C VAL A 301 2.15 11.87 1.32
N VAL A 302 1.96 13.18 1.49
CA VAL A 302 3.04 14.18 1.32
C VAL A 302 4.13 13.95 2.38
N SER A 303 3.75 13.71 3.63
CA SER A 303 4.73 13.45 4.70
C SER A 303 5.53 12.17 4.48
N GLU A 304 4.88 11.11 3.99
CA GLU A 304 5.53 9.84 3.65
C GLU A 304 6.49 9.99 2.45
N TYR A 305 6.08 10.73 1.41
CA TYR A 305 6.98 11.05 0.30
C TYR A 305 8.27 11.73 0.79
N GLU A 306 8.14 12.76 1.62
CA GLU A 306 9.29 13.47 2.18
C GLU A 306 10.12 12.57 3.11
N ARG A 307 9.49 11.67 3.85
CA ARG A 307 10.18 10.70 4.69
C ARG A 307 11.00 9.72 3.84
N PHE A 308 10.41 9.13 2.80
CA PHE A 308 11.14 8.20 1.92
C PHE A 308 12.24 8.89 1.14
N ARG A 309 12.06 10.17 0.78
CA ARG A 309 13.11 10.98 0.15
C ARG A 309 14.34 11.11 1.06
N ARG A 310 14.13 11.42 2.35
CA ARG A 310 15.23 11.49 3.33
C ARG A 310 15.92 10.13 3.52
N ILE A 311 15.15 9.04 3.61
CA ILE A 311 15.69 7.68 3.74
C ILE A 311 16.54 7.32 2.52
N ALA A 312 16.06 7.57 1.32
CA ALA A 312 16.81 7.29 0.09
C ALA A 312 18.12 8.10 0.01
N GLN A 313 18.08 9.37 0.38
CA GLN A 313 19.27 10.22 0.44
C GLN A 313 20.29 9.69 1.46
N ALA A 314 19.85 9.35 2.67
CA ALA A 314 20.72 8.79 3.71
C ALA A 314 21.34 7.43 3.30
N ALA A 315 20.59 6.61 2.56
CA ALA A 315 21.05 5.34 2.02
C ALA A 315 21.90 5.48 0.73
N GLY A 316 22.13 6.70 0.23
CA GLY A 316 22.88 6.94 -1.00
C GLY A 316 22.18 6.44 -2.27
N ILE A 317 20.86 6.19 -2.21
CA ILE A 317 20.08 5.72 -3.35
C ILE A 317 19.85 6.88 -4.32
N LYS A 318 20.29 6.67 -5.56
CA LYS A 318 20.05 7.62 -6.68
C LYS A 318 18.88 7.11 -7.52
N PRO A 319 18.01 8.01 -8.03
CA PRO A 319 16.99 7.62 -9.00
C PRO A 319 17.60 6.94 -10.23
N ARG A 320 17.03 5.83 -10.62
CA ARG A 320 17.48 4.98 -11.76
C ARG A 320 16.38 4.76 -12.80
#